data_18eaa646ba9d1b70576129522efa3780
#
_entry.id   18eaa646ba9d1b70576129522efa3780
#
_cell.length_a   1.000
_cell.length_b   1.000
_cell.length_c   1.000
_cell.angle_alpha   90.00
_cell.angle_beta   90.00
_cell.angle_gamma   90.00
#
_symmetry.space_group_name_H-M   'P 1'
#
loop_
_entity.id
_entity.type
_entity.pdbx_description
1 polymer ?
#
loop_
_entity_poly.entity_id
_entity_poly.type
_entity_poly.pdbx_seq_one_letter_code
_entity_poly.pdbx_strand_id
1 'polypeptide(L)'
;MIKKLRKLFVKVYMFIISERIGKYILSVVLCLGLLSAVGALNKGLISDVISIAIGFLVSNLLLGLMKVILGNFEDAVKVTGDTEKMLAMYGGTKKTASYNGTEGYVAYSEVLVNEGYSFEVKDDEKSIYELPDFVGENFVDLFAAHARSTKQNFNTIRLDGFEKTGEGKYLFRTGRSTFYNHLLTNRACDYRLEDDLTLRDVFEYGPKISSIEESKMSNHIGVNALVYLADGELLIPRRKNDSTISKNMITSSIATRLLFPQTGEIDAEYLLKTCVLDALISRVKFNPKWLQTKQIEVEFLGFGQNLYEVGKPQFYYTVRVKDLTRAEYIAYIDKHFKDRRTRIDADRCIYVVKMDTLKFHDDDELTFYCYKHTKTGEEITKRIRPLMCEKSFICNIWHEQELQRRKIK
;
A
#
# COMPACT_ATOMS: atom_id res chain seq x y z
N MET A 1 -21.09 29.42 -5.46
CA MET A 1 -21.22 29.38 -3.99
C MET A 1 -20.92 27.98 -3.44
N ILE A 2 -21.55 26.92 -3.92
CA ILE A 2 -21.39 25.53 -3.45
C ILE A 2 -19.93 25.04 -3.59
N LYS A 3 -19.24 25.31 -4.72
CA LYS A 3 -17.82 24.94 -4.93
C LYS A 3 -16.88 25.59 -3.89
N LYS A 4 -17.06 26.89 -3.61
CA LYS A 4 -16.23 27.59 -2.59
C LYS A 4 -16.45 27.01 -1.19
N LEU A 5 -17.70 26.67 -0.88
CA LEU A 5 -18.07 26.07 0.40
C LEU A 5 -17.45 24.65 0.54
N ARG A 6 -17.50 23.85 -0.54
CA ARG A 6 -16.86 22.53 -0.61
C ARG A 6 -15.35 22.63 -0.41
N LYS A 7 -14.66 23.54 -1.12
CA LYS A 7 -13.20 23.76 -0.97
C LYS A 7 -12.84 24.17 0.45
N LEU A 8 -13.61 25.05 1.06
CA LEU A 8 -13.42 25.45 2.45
C LEU A 8 -13.60 24.26 3.40
N PHE A 9 -14.66 23.48 3.18
CA PHE A 9 -14.99 22.32 4.00
C PHE A 9 -13.88 21.26 3.97
N VAL A 10 -13.36 20.93 2.77
CA VAL A 10 -12.23 19.98 2.64
C VAL A 10 -10.96 20.51 3.29
N LYS A 11 -10.65 21.82 3.15
CA LYS A 11 -9.50 22.45 3.82
C LYS A 11 -9.60 22.35 5.34
N VAL A 12 -10.77 22.63 5.90
CA VAL A 12 -11.01 22.51 7.35
C VAL A 12 -10.89 21.05 7.80
N TYR A 13 -11.48 20.12 7.04
CA TYR A 13 -11.37 18.69 7.33
C TYR A 13 -9.93 18.19 7.29
N MET A 14 -9.15 18.62 6.29
CA MET A 14 -7.71 18.30 6.20
C MET A 14 -6.94 18.82 7.41
N PHE A 15 -7.14 20.08 7.77
CA PHE A 15 -6.50 20.67 8.94
C PHE A 15 -6.76 19.84 10.21
N ILE A 16 -8.01 19.42 10.41
CA ILE A 16 -8.42 18.61 11.56
C ILE A 16 -7.78 17.22 11.56
N ILE A 17 -7.60 16.60 10.37
CA ILE A 17 -7.07 15.24 10.26
C ILE A 17 -5.54 15.21 10.21
N SER A 18 -4.92 16.12 9.45
CA SER A 18 -3.48 16.12 9.22
C SER A 18 -2.69 16.54 10.47
N GLU A 19 -3.26 17.42 11.27
CA GLU A 19 -2.64 17.90 12.49
C GLU A 19 -3.09 17.07 13.70
N ARG A 20 -2.14 16.47 14.43
CA ARG A 20 -2.45 15.78 15.69
C ARG A 20 -3.21 16.69 16.66
N ILE A 21 -2.90 17.97 16.62
CA ILE A 21 -3.50 19.03 17.44
C ILE A 21 -4.85 19.49 16.91
N GLY A 22 -5.14 19.35 15.61
CA GLY A 22 -6.35 19.87 14.98
C GLY A 22 -7.65 19.35 15.59
N LYS A 23 -7.70 18.08 15.99
CA LYS A 23 -8.86 17.49 16.70
C LYS A 23 -9.07 18.14 18.08
N TYR A 24 -7.98 18.39 18.80
CA TYR A 24 -8.03 19.04 20.12
C TYR A 24 -8.42 20.48 19.99
N ILE A 25 -7.88 21.21 18.99
CA ILE A 25 -8.26 22.61 18.71
C ILE A 25 -9.76 22.70 18.42
N LEU A 26 -10.30 21.84 17.54
CA LEU A 26 -11.73 21.82 17.25
C LEU A 26 -12.55 21.56 18.50
N SER A 27 -12.16 20.56 19.31
CA SER A 27 -12.85 20.22 20.55
C SER A 27 -12.81 21.40 21.56
N VAL A 28 -11.65 22.04 21.69
CA VAL A 28 -11.49 23.23 22.57
C VAL A 28 -12.34 24.39 22.10
N VAL A 29 -12.33 24.71 20.80
CA VAL A 29 -13.13 25.81 20.24
C VAL A 29 -14.63 25.58 20.43
N LEU A 30 -15.09 24.34 20.20
CA LEU A 30 -16.49 23.99 20.43
C LEU A 30 -16.86 23.98 21.91
N CYS A 31 -15.96 23.52 22.79
CA CYS A 31 -16.17 23.61 24.25
C CYS A 31 -16.25 25.06 24.71
N LEU A 32 -15.33 25.93 24.25
CA LEU A 32 -15.34 27.36 24.60
C LEU A 32 -16.60 28.06 24.08
N GLY A 33 -17.03 27.75 22.85
CA GLY A 33 -18.27 28.27 22.28
C GLY A 33 -19.51 27.86 23.08
N LEU A 34 -19.58 26.59 23.53
CA LEU A 34 -20.65 26.09 24.37
C LEU A 34 -20.59 26.66 25.79
N LEU A 35 -19.41 26.75 26.39
CA LEU A 35 -19.23 27.41 27.69
C LEU A 35 -19.71 28.88 27.65
N SER A 36 -19.41 29.61 26.58
CA SER A 36 -19.88 30.98 26.39
C SER A 36 -21.40 31.05 26.26
N ALA A 37 -22.02 30.10 25.53
CA ALA A 37 -23.47 30.06 25.36
C ALA A 37 -24.20 29.63 26.63
N VAL A 38 -23.68 28.64 27.37
CA VAL A 38 -24.27 28.12 28.62
C VAL A 38 -23.92 29.00 29.82
N GLY A 39 -22.73 29.59 29.85
CA GLY A 39 -22.32 30.55 30.88
C GLY A 39 -23.14 31.83 30.88
N ALA A 40 -23.76 32.17 29.76
CA ALA A 40 -24.80 33.22 29.67
C ALA A 40 -26.12 32.82 30.32
N LEU A 41 -26.34 31.49 30.57
CA LEU A 41 -27.59 30.93 31.06
C LEU A 41 -27.53 30.44 32.53
N ASN A 42 -26.37 29.99 33.03
CA ASN A 42 -26.24 29.48 34.41
C ASN A 42 -24.77 29.45 34.90
N LYS A 43 -24.57 29.79 36.14
CA LYS A 43 -23.24 29.73 36.79
C LYS A 43 -23.16 28.52 37.73
N GLY A 44 -22.41 27.46 37.33
CA GLY A 44 -22.13 26.33 38.22
C GLY A 44 -21.21 25.28 37.60
N LEU A 45 -20.40 24.60 38.41
CA LEU A 45 -19.41 23.57 38.01
C LEU A 45 -20.00 22.42 37.16
N ILE A 46 -21.24 22.05 37.47
CA ILE A 46 -21.98 20.98 36.74
C ILE A 46 -22.27 21.42 35.32
N SER A 47 -22.63 22.70 35.13
CA SER A 47 -22.86 23.28 33.81
C SER A 47 -21.61 23.21 32.93
N ASP A 48 -20.42 23.44 33.50
CA ASP A 48 -19.17 23.42 32.77
C ASP A 48 -18.78 22.00 32.32
N VAL A 49 -18.97 20.99 33.19
CA VAL A 49 -18.72 19.58 32.85
C VAL A 49 -19.70 19.10 31.75
N ILE A 50 -20.97 19.45 31.85
CA ILE A 50 -21.97 19.12 30.83
C ILE A 50 -21.62 19.78 29.50
N SER A 51 -21.18 21.06 29.50
CA SER A 51 -20.79 21.78 28.30
C SER A 51 -19.57 21.18 27.62
N ILE A 52 -18.57 20.72 28.38
CA ILE A 52 -17.41 20.00 27.85
C ILE A 52 -17.82 18.68 27.21
N ALA A 53 -18.67 17.91 27.87
CA ALA A 53 -19.17 16.63 27.35
C ALA A 53 -19.99 16.80 26.08
N ILE A 54 -20.88 17.81 26.03
CA ILE A 54 -21.66 18.13 24.83
C ILE A 54 -20.73 18.62 23.71
N GLY A 55 -19.75 19.48 24.00
CA GLY A 55 -18.78 19.96 23.04
C GLY A 55 -17.99 18.80 22.39
N PHE A 56 -17.58 17.83 23.19
CA PHE A 56 -16.91 16.62 22.70
C PHE A 56 -17.85 15.76 21.81
N LEU A 57 -19.09 15.56 22.23
CA LEU A 57 -20.10 14.84 21.44
C LEU A 57 -20.40 15.53 20.11
N VAL A 58 -20.61 16.83 20.11
CA VAL A 58 -20.85 17.64 18.91
C VAL A 58 -19.65 17.60 17.96
N SER A 59 -18.43 17.67 18.48
CA SER A 59 -17.20 17.55 17.68
C SER A 59 -17.13 16.21 16.94
N ASN A 60 -17.41 15.12 17.67
CA ASN A 60 -17.38 13.78 17.06
C ASN A 60 -18.51 13.57 16.06
N LEU A 61 -19.70 14.11 16.34
CA LEU A 61 -20.84 14.09 15.41
C LEU A 61 -20.52 14.87 14.12
N LEU A 62 -19.93 16.05 14.25
CA LEU A 62 -19.52 16.89 13.12
C LEU A 62 -18.46 16.20 12.27
N LEU A 63 -17.43 15.60 12.90
CA LEU A 63 -16.43 14.80 12.21
C LEU A 63 -17.04 13.58 11.52
N GLY A 64 -18.02 12.94 12.15
CA GLY A 64 -18.78 11.84 11.56
C GLY A 64 -19.57 12.29 10.32
N LEU A 65 -20.30 13.41 10.43
CA LEU A 65 -21.06 14.00 9.34
C LEU A 65 -20.15 14.42 8.17
N MET A 66 -19.01 15.05 8.48
CA MET A 66 -17.99 15.39 7.47
C MET A 66 -17.50 14.16 6.72
N LYS A 67 -17.23 13.05 7.43
CA LYS A 67 -16.84 11.79 6.79
C LYS A 67 -17.94 11.22 5.88
N VAL A 68 -19.20 11.33 6.28
CA VAL A 68 -20.33 10.88 5.44
C VAL A 68 -20.45 11.74 4.18
N ILE A 69 -20.41 13.07 4.31
CA ILE A 69 -20.48 13.99 3.16
C ILE A 69 -19.32 13.76 2.19
N LEU A 70 -18.09 13.62 2.71
CA LEU A 70 -16.91 13.37 1.88
C LEU A 70 -16.90 11.94 1.31
N GLY A 71 -17.64 11.04 1.92
CA GLY A 71 -17.68 9.65 1.51
C GLY A 71 -18.23 9.40 0.12
N ASN A 72 -19.15 10.25 -0.33
CA ASN A 72 -19.71 10.16 -1.68
C ASN A 72 -18.66 10.40 -2.79
N PHE A 73 -17.50 10.99 -2.45
CA PHE A 73 -16.39 11.18 -3.38
C PHE A 73 -15.42 9.97 -3.41
N GLU A 74 -15.48 9.07 -2.42
CA GLU A 74 -14.64 7.88 -2.36
C GLU A 74 -15.09 6.74 -3.27
N ASP A 75 -16.34 6.74 -3.71
CA ASP A 75 -16.91 5.68 -4.55
C ASP A 75 -16.51 5.86 -6.03
N ALA A 76 -15.92 7.00 -6.40
CA ALA A 76 -15.40 7.23 -7.74
C ALA A 76 -14.16 6.37 -8.03
N VAL A 77 -13.99 5.99 -9.30
CA VAL A 77 -12.79 5.31 -9.78
C VAL A 77 -11.59 6.23 -9.60
N LYS A 78 -10.58 5.80 -8.86
CA LYS A 78 -9.33 6.53 -8.59
C LYS A 78 -8.15 5.96 -9.36
N VAL A 79 -8.16 4.65 -9.54
CA VAL A 79 -7.18 3.87 -10.30
C VAL A 79 -7.97 2.78 -11.01
N THR A 80 -7.85 2.71 -12.31
CA THR A 80 -8.49 1.65 -13.09
C THR A 80 -7.83 0.30 -12.83
N GLY A 81 -8.61 -0.77 -12.81
CA GLY A 81 -8.13 -2.15 -12.79
C GLY A 81 -8.10 -2.81 -14.18
N ASP A 82 -8.50 -2.09 -15.22
CA ASP A 82 -8.67 -2.61 -16.56
C ASP A 82 -7.32 -2.83 -17.26
N THR A 83 -6.92 -4.11 -17.34
CA THR A 83 -5.66 -4.55 -17.95
C THR A 83 -5.63 -4.27 -19.44
N GLU A 84 -6.71 -4.52 -20.17
CA GLU A 84 -6.77 -4.35 -21.62
C GLU A 84 -6.67 -2.86 -21.99
N LYS A 85 -7.36 -2.01 -21.25
CA LYS A 85 -7.24 -0.56 -21.40
C LYS A 85 -5.80 -0.09 -21.20
N MET A 86 -5.10 -0.58 -20.16
CA MET A 86 -3.72 -0.19 -19.91
C MET A 86 -2.77 -0.65 -21.02
N LEU A 87 -2.96 -1.85 -21.53
CA LEU A 87 -2.17 -2.37 -22.66
C LEU A 87 -2.46 -1.60 -23.96
N ALA A 88 -3.72 -1.30 -24.24
CA ALA A 88 -4.10 -0.50 -25.39
C ALA A 88 -3.51 0.92 -25.34
N MET A 89 -3.47 1.53 -24.16
CA MET A 89 -2.96 2.88 -23.96
C MET A 89 -1.43 2.96 -24.07
N TYR A 90 -0.70 2.01 -23.49
CA TYR A 90 0.77 2.10 -23.38
C TYR A 90 1.51 1.14 -24.30
N GLY A 91 0.83 0.39 -25.11
CA GLY A 91 1.42 -0.58 -26.04
C GLY A 91 2.31 -1.58 -25.32
N GLY A 92 1.89 -2.76 -25.09
CA GLY A 92 2.70 -3.72 -24.33
C GLY A 92 2.20 -5.14 -24.50
N THR A 93 3.05 -6.09 -24.13
CA THR A 93 2.67 -7.48 -24.06
C THR A 93 2.09 -7.76 -22.68
N LYS A 94 0.94 -8.40 -22.66
CA LYS A 94 0.31 -8.90 -21.43
C LYS A 94 1.28 -9.83 -20.71
N LYS A 95 1.62 -9.50 -19.47
CA LYS A 95 2.46 -10.35 -18.63
C LYS A 95 1.57 -11.34 -17.88
N THR A 96 2.01 -12.59 -17.85
CA THR A 96 1.22 -13.70 -17.32
C THR A 96 1.99 -14.45 -16.25
N ALA A 97 1.43 -14.52 -15.05
CA ALA A 97 1.86 -15.44 -14.01
C ALA A 97 0.96 -16.69 -14.07
N SER A 98 1.56 -17.87 -14.09
CA SER A 98 0.82 -19.13 -14.23
C SER A 98 0.98 -20.02 -13.01
N TYR A 99 -0.13 -20.58 -12.52
CA TYR A 99 -0.14 -21.60 -11.48
C TYR A 99 -1.21 -22.64 -11.77
N ASN A 100 -0.82 -23.92 -11.70
CA ASN A 100 -1.73 -25.08 -11.85
C ASN A 100 -2.64 -25.00 -13.07
N GLY A 101 -2.08 -24.56 -14.21
CA GLY A 101 -2.82 -24.44 -15.47
C GLY A 101 -3.78 -23.24 -15.53
N THR A 102 -3.72 -22.34 -14.57
CA THR A 102 -4.48 -21.09 -14.55
C THR A 102 -3.54 -19.88 -14.63
N GLU A 103 -4.03 -18.76 -15.16
CA GLU A 103 -3.23 -17.60 -15.46
C GLU A 103 -3.78 -16.33 -14.79
N GLY A 104 -2.88 -15.54 -14.22
CA GLY A 104 -3.15 -14.19 -13.74
C GLY A 104 -2.45 -13.17 -14.66
N TYR A 105 -3.13 -12.07 -14.97
CA TYR A 105 -2.66 -11.09 -15.95
C TYR A 105 -2.33 -9.75 -15.32
N VAL A 106 -1.27 -9.12 -15.83
CA VAL A 106 -0.88 -7.78 -15.40
C VAL A 106 -0.43 -6.90 -16.56
N ALA A 107 -0.63 -5.60 -16.42
CA ALA A 107 -0.08 -4.57 -17.25
C ALA A 107 1.00 -3.80 -16.46
N TYR A 108 2.25 -4.21 -16.67
CA TYR A 108 3.43 -3.58 -16.07
C TYR A 108 4.49 -3.36 -17.14
N SER A 109 5.14 -2.18 -17.09
CA SER A 109 6.39 -1.98 -17.80
C SER A 109 7.50 -2.66 -17.00
N GLU A 110 8.12 -3.69 -17.58
CA GLU A 110 9.33 -4.27 -17.00
C GLU A 110 10.45 -3.25 -17.15
N VAL A 111 11.11 -2.94 -16.04
CA VAL A 111 12.32 -2.11 -16.06
C VAL A 111 13.53 -2.99 -15.87
N LEU A 112 13.47 -3.92 -14.92
CA LEU A 112 14.57 -4.84 -14.62
C LEU A 112 14.05 -6.17 -14.08
N VAL A 113 14.60 -7.28 -14.60
CA VAL A 113 14.66 -8.58 -13.91
C VAL A 113 16.10 -8.79 -13.49
N ASN A 114 16.34 -9.07 -12.22
CA ASN A 114 17.68 -9.15 -11.65
C ASN A 114 18.34 -10.52 -11.94
N GLU A 115 19.23 -10.54 -12.90
CA GLU A 115 20.01 -11.72 -13.31
C GLU A 115 21.37 -11.81 -12.62
N GLY A 116 21.50 -11.28 -11.41
CA GLY A 116 22.76 -11.26 -10.66
C GLY A 116 23.56 -9.97 -10.84
N TYR A 117 22.86 -8.88 -11.15
CA TYR A 117 23.45 -7.55 -11.35
C TYR A 117 23.95 -6.94 -10.03
N SER A 118 24.88 -6.02 -10.15
CA SER A 118 25.33 -5.18 -9.04
C SER A 118 24.60 -3.83 -9.04
N PHE A 119 24.33 -3.33 -7.85
CA PHE A 119 23.56 -2.11 -7.66
C PHE A 119 24.29 -1.14 -6.73
N GLU A 120 24.26 0.11 -7.12
CA GLU A 120 24.60 1.24 -6.27
C GLU A 120 23.32 2.01 -5.95
N VAL A 121 23.26 2.63 -4.77
CA VAL A 121 22.19 3.53 -4.37
C VAL A 121 22.79 4.87 -4.01
N LYS A 122 22.26 5.92 -4.59
CA LYS A 122 22.59 7.30 -4.23
C LYS A 122 21.36 7.96 -3.66
N ASP A 123 21.33 8.08 -2.33
CA ASP A 123 20.25 8.75 -1.62
C ASP A 123 20.53 10.24 -1.47
N ASP A 124 19.54 11.06 -1.80
CA ASP A 124 19.58 12.50 -1.59
C ASP A 124 18.35 12.95 -0.81
N GLU A 125 18.52 13.15 0.50
CA GLU A 125 17.45 13.63 1.36
C GLU A 125 16.98 15.06 1.06
N LYS A 126 17.76 15.84 0.31
CA LYS A 126 17.41 17.19 -0.13
C LYS A 126 16.63 17.20 -1.44
N SER A 127 16.63 16.09 -2.18
CA SER A 127 15.78 15.90 -3.35
C SER A 127 14.34 15.70 -2.89
N ILE A 128 13.56 16.77 -2.87
CA ILE A 128 12.17 16.78 -2.40
C ILE A 128 11.23 16.91 -3.61
N TYR A 129 10.30 15.97 -3.73
CA TYR A 129 9.27 16.00 -4.76
C TYR A 129 8.30 17.18 -4.52
N GLU A 130 8.12 17.97 -5.55
CA GLU A 130 7.15 19.07 -5.61
C GLU A 130 5.93 18.66 -6.44
N LEU A 131 4.74 18.98 -5.95
CA LEU A 131 3.50 18.70 -6.68
C LEU A 131 3.46 19.58 -7.94
N PRO A 132 3.15 19.01 -9.13
CA PRO A 132 2.89 19.80 -10.31
C PRO A 132 1.74 20.81 -10.09
N ASP A 133 1.82 21.96 -10.73
CA ASP A 133 0.81 23.03 -10.58
C ASP A 133 -0.62 22.52 -10.81
N PHE A 134 -0.83 21.74 -11.84
CA PHE A 134 -2.14 21.14 -12.14
C PHE A 134 -2.68 20.29 -10.98
N VAL A 135 -1.82 19.53 -10.30
CA VAL A 135 -2.21 18.76 -9.10
C VAL A 135 -2.52 19.69 -7.94
N GLY A 136 -1.68 20.74 -7.77
CA GLY A 136 -1.88 21.78 -6.75
C GLY A 136 -3.21 22.53 -6.90
N GLU A 137 -3.57 22.90 -8.12
CA GLU A 137 -4.84 23.56 -8.44
C GLU A 137 -6.05 22.68 -8.16
N ASN A 138 -5.93 21.38 -8.41
CA ASN A 138 -6.98 20.38 -8.19
C ASN A 138 -6.86 19.63 -6.85
N PHE A 139 -5.98 20.09 -5.96
CA PHE A 139 -5.64 19.43 -4.70
C PHE A 139 -6.87 19.03 -3.87
N VAL A 140 -7.87 19.93 -3.76
CA VAL A 140 -9.04 19.71 -2.92
C VAL A 140 -9.90 18.55 -3.44
N ASP A 141 -10.05 18.42 -4.74
CA ASP A 141 -10.88 17.39 -5.35
C ASP A 141 -10.19 16.03 -5.29
N LEU A 142 -8.89 16.00 -5.62
CA LEU A 142 -8.06 14.79 -5.51
C LEU A 142 -7.97 14.29 -4.08
N PHE A 143 -7.86 15.20 -3.10
CA PHE A 143 -7.81 14.81 -1.69
C PHE A 143 -9.17 14.29 -1.20
N ALA A 144 -10.27 14.90 -1.63
CA ALA A 144 -11.62 14.48 -1.26
C ALA A 144 -11.90 13.03 -1.67
N ALA A 145 -11.31 12.57 -2.79
CA ALA A 145 -11.38 11.19 -3.24
C ALA A 145 -10.82 10.17 -2.21
N HIS A 146 -9.98 10.61 -1.27
CA HIS A 146 -9.34 9.78 -0.24
C HIS A 146 -9.75 10.15 1.20
N ALA A 147 -10.72 11.04 1.38
CA ALA A 147 -11.03 11.64 2.68
C ALA A 147 -11.36 10.65 3.80
N ARG A 148 -12.02 9.52 3.49
CA ARG A 148 -12.36 8.50 4.50
C ARG A 148 -11.16 7.68 4.96
N SER A 149 -10.21 7.44 4.07
CA SER A 149 -9.09 6.54 4.30
C SER A 149 -7.82 7.25 4.76
N THR A 150 -7.74 8.56 4.55
CA THR A 150 -6.57 9.35 4.92
C THR A 150 -6.53 9.60 6.42
N LYS A 151 -5.50 9.08 7.08
CA LYS A 151 -5.35 9.22 8.55
C LYS A 151 -4.27 10.21 8.93
N GLN A 152 -3.10 10.12 8.32
CA GLN A 152 -1.94 10.95 8.65
C GLN A 152 -0.98 11.00 7.47
N ASN A 153 -0.40 12.16 7.22
CA ASN A 153 0.71 12.29 6.28
C ASN A 153 2.02 11.81 6.94
N PHE A 154 2.93 11.30 6.13
CA PHE A 154 4.27 10.91 6.55
C PHE A 154 5.20 10.94 5.35
N ASN A 155 6.49 11.06 5.61
CA ASN A 155 7.51 11.03 4.57
C ASN A 155 7.64 9.65 3.95
N THR A 156 7.96 9.62 2.66
CA THR A 156 8.20 8.41 1.88
C THR A 156 9.48 8.58 1.06
N ILE A 157 10.11 7.45 0.74
CA ILE A 157 11.25 7.42 -0.16
C ILE A 157 10.72 7.31 -1.58
N ARG A 158 11.18 8.22 -2.44
CA ARG A 158 10.86 8.30 -3.87
C ARG A 158 12.00 7.71 -4.69
N LEU A 159 11.68 7.06 -5.80
CA LEU A 159 12.68 6.75 -6.83
C LEU A 159 12.76 7.95 -7.79
N ASP A 160 13.92 8.61 -7.82
CA ASP A 160 14.20 9.77 -8.65
C ASP A 160 14.84 9.39 -9.97
N GLY A 161 15.53 8.27 -10.02
CA GLY A 161 16.18 7.81 -11.22
C GLY A 161 16.70 6.39 -11.14
N PHE A 162 16.89 5.81 -12.32
CA PHE A 162 17.46 4.49 -12.52
C PHE A 162 18.27 4.47 -13.81
N GLU A 163 19.56 4.15 -13.72
CA GLU A 163 20.42 4.13 -14.90
C GLU A 163 21.37 2.95 -14.90
N LYS A 164 21.72 2.48 -16.10
CA LYS A 164 22.77 1.49 -16.33
C LYS A 164 24.11 2.20 -16.39
N THR A 165 24.98 1.96 -15.42
CA THR A 165 26.31 2.60 -15.31
C THR A 165 27.42 1.78 -15.96
N GLY A 166 27.14 0.50 -16.28
CA GLY A 166 28.08 -0.41 -16.93
C GLY A 166 27.42 -1.75 -17.22
N GLU A 167 28.20 -2.71 -17.72
CA GLU A 167 27.69 -4.06 -17.94
C GLU A 167 27.31 -4.71 -16.59
N GLY A 168 26.04 -5.07 -16.45
CA GLY A 168 25.48 -5.63 -15.22
C GLY A 168 25.55 -4.71 -13.99
N LYS A 169 25.79 -3.40 -14.18
CA LYS A 169 25.87 -2.41 -13.11
C LYS A 169 24.79 -1.36 -13.25
N TYR A 170 24.10 -1.07 -12.16
CA TYR A 170 22.98 -0.14 -12.13
C TYR A 170 23.06 0.80 -10.94
N LEU A 171 22.55 2.01 -11.10
CA LEU A 171 22.44 3.03 -10.08
C LEU A 171 20.98 3.39 -9.85
N PHE A 172 20.53 3.31 -8.60
CA PHE A 172 19.28 3.90 -8.14
C PHE A 172 19.55 5.26 -7.49
N ARG A 173 18.79 6.27 -7.89
CA ARG A 173 18.74 7.55 -7.19
C ARG A 173 17.44 7.66 -6.43
N THR A 174 17.52 7.99 -5.13
CA THR A 174 16.36 8.14 -4.27
C THR A 174 16.28 9.54 -3.68
N GLY A 175 15.06 10.01 -3.48
CA GLY A 175 14.73 11.30 -2.87
C GLY A 175 13.55 11.15 -1.90
N ARG A 176 12.90 12.26 -1.64
CA ARG A 176 11.82 12.36 -0.65
C ARG A 176 10.50 12.76 -1.28
N SER A 177 9.43 12.18 -0.78
CA SER A 177 8.05 12.56 -1.07
C SER A 177 7.20 12.36 0.18
N THR A 178 5.89 12.49 0.06
CA THR A 178 4.97 12.22 1.16
C THR A 178 3.87 11.25 0.74
N PHE A 179 3.24 10.63 1.73
CA PHE A 179 2.09 9.77 1.47
C PHE A 179 0.92 10.53 0.82
N TYR A 180 0.72 11.79 1.18
CA TYR A 180 -0.32 12.61 0.55
C TYR A 180 0.00 12.88 -0.92
N ASN A 181 1.25 13.19 -1.25
CA ASN A 181 1.67 13.34 -2.65
C ASN A 181 1.34 12.08 -3.46
N HIS A 182 1.59 10.90 -2.90
CA HIS A 182 1.21 9.64 -3.54
C HIS A 182 -0.31 9.47 -3.70
N LEU A 183 -1.11 9.84 -2.70
CA LEU A 183 -2.57 9.79 -2.82
C LEU A 183 -3.09 10.75 -3.89
N LEU A 184 -2.50 11.96 -3.97
CA LEU A 184 -2.91 13.00 -4.90
C LEU A 184 -2.46 12.75 -6.35
N THR A 185 -1.48 11.88 -6.56
CA THR A 185 -0.91 11.59 -7.88
C THR A 185 -1.20 10.15 -8.29
N ASN A 186 -0.29 9.21 -7.98
CA ASN A 186 -0.40 7.82 -8.43
C ASN A 186 -1.73 7.15 -8.03
N ARG A 187 -2.30 7.47 -6.85
CA ARG A 187 -3.54 6.86 -6.34
C ARG A 187 -4.83 7.60 -6.72
N ALA A 188 -4.72 8.69 -7.45
CA ALA A 188 -5.86 9.43 -7.99
C ALA A 188 -5.75 9.63 -9.51
N CYS A 189 -4.89 8.85 -10.17
CA CYS A 189 -4.54 9.06 -11.58
C CYS A 189 -5.72 8.94 -12.54
N ASP A 190 -6.76 8.18 -12.21
CA ASP A 190 -7.98 8.01 -13.02
C ASP A 190 -9.20 8.68 -12.36
N TYR A 191 -8.98 9.49 -11.31
CA TYR A 191 -10.06 10.28 -10.73
C TYR A 191 -10.43 11.42 -11.69
N ARG A 192 -11.71 11.48 -12.08
CA ARG A 192 -12.22 12.52 -12.99
C ARG A 192 -12.39 13.84 -12.25
N LEU A 193 -11.71 14.85 -12.77
CA LEU A 193 -11.83 16.23 -12.32
C LEU A 193 -13.04 16.94 -12.99
N GLU A 194 -13.27 18.18 -12.65
CA GLU A 194 -14.45 18.91 -13.15
C GLU A 194 -14.48 19.07 -14.68
N ASP A 195 -13.30 19.13 -15.33
CA ASP A 195 -13.17 19.23 -16.78
C ASP A 195 -13.19 17.86 -17.48
N ASP A 196 -13.63 16.82 -16.76
CA ASP A 196 -13.64 15.41 -17.19
C ASP A 196 -12.25 14.83 -17.48
N LEU A 197 -11.18 15.57 -17.16
CA LEU A 197 -9.80 15.14 -17.29
C LEU A 197 -9.36 14.34 -16.07
N THR A 198 -8.41 13.43 -16.29
CA THR A 198 -7.71 12.71 -15.23
C THR A 198 -6.22 13.11 -15.24
N LEU A 199 -5.50 12.79 -14.15
CA LEU A 199 -4.04 13.00 -14.15
C LEU A 199 -3.34 12.15 -15.21
N ARG A 200 -3.90 10.98 -15.51
CA ARG A 200 -3.40 10.13 -16.60
C ARG A 200 -3.52 10.83 -17.96
N ASP A 201 -4.64 11.46 -18.24
CA ASP A 201 -4.86 12.18 -19.49
C ASP A 201 -3.91 13.38 -19.65
N VAL A 202 -3.50 13.98 -18.54
CA VAL A 202 -2.62 15.17 -18.55
C VAL A 202 -1.14 14.80 -18.61
N PHE A 203 -0.70 13.80 -17.84
CA PHE A 203 0.72 13.53 -17.63
C PHE A 203 1.20 12.23 -18.27
N GLU A 204 0.32 11.24 -18.44
CA GLU A 204 0.69 9.88 -18.84
C GLU A 204 -0.30 9.33 -19.90
N TYR A 205 -0.63 10.14 -20.88
CA TYR A 205 -1.63 9.81 -21.91
C TYR A 205 -1.19 8.72 -22.90
N GLY A 206 0.07 8.26 -22.84
CA GLY A 206 0.63 7.25 -23.74
C GLY A 206 1.27 7.85 -25.00
N PRO A 207 1.74 7.03 -25.98
CA PRO A 207 1.68 5.57 -25.96
C PRO A 207 2.74 4.88 -25.07
N LYS A 208 3.62 5.63 -24.43
CA LYS A 208 4.64 5.14 -23.51
C LYS A 208 4.43 5.78 -22.14
N ILE A 209 4.67 5.01 -21.11
CA ILE A 209 4.79 5.56 -19.78
C ILE A 209 6.12 6.34 -19.66
N SER A 210 6.10 7.46 -18.96
CA SER A 210 7.31 8.26 -18.72
C SER A 210 8.38 7.43 -17.98
N SER A 211 9.64 7.74 -18.26
CA SER A 211 10.75 7.21 -17.45
C SER A 211 10.62 7.66 -15.99
N ILE A 212 11.34 7.02 -15.09
CA ILE A 212 11.32 7.39 -13.66
C ILE A 212 11.72 8.87 -13.47
N GLU A 213 12.73 9.31 -14.24
CA GLU A 213 13.29 10.67 -14.18
C GLU A 213 12.31 11.73 -14.69
N GLU A 214 11.53 11.40 -15.73
CA GLU A 214 10.62 12.33 -16.39
C GLU A 214 9.25 12.40 -15.72
N SER A 215 8.91 11.37 -14.95
CA SER A 215 7.59 11.23 -14.34
C SER A 215 7.24 12.39 -13.42
N LYS A 216 6.06 12.94 -13.63
CA LYS A 216 5.46 13.99 -12.78
C LYS A 216 4.75 13.44 -11.56
N MET A 217 4.77 12.14 -11.34
CA MET A 217 4.12 11.48 -10.21
C MET A 217 5.04 11.40 -8.99
N SER A 218 4.44 11.23 -7.84
CA SER A 218 5.16 11.11 -6.55
C SER A 218 6.13 9.93 -6.50
N ASN A 219 5.82 8.84 -7.21
CA ASN A 219 6.67 7.66 -7.40
C ASN A 219 7.35 7.13 -6.15
N HIS A 220 6.64 7.11 -5.02
CA HIS A 220 7.17 6.44 -3.86
C HIS A 220 7.38 4.94 -4.14
N ILE A 221 8.50 4.41 -3.69
CA ILE A 221 8.88 3.03 -3.95
C ILE A 221 7.93 2.08 -3.25
N GLY A 222 7.28 1.19 -4.02
CA GLY A 222 6.53 0.06 -3.50
C GLY A 222 7.42 -1.15 -3.31
N VAL A 223 7.24 -1.88 -2.20
CA VAL A 223 7.97 -3.10 -1.86
C VAL A 223 6.99 -4.25 -1.77
N ASN A 224 7.23 -5.29 -2.56
CA ASN A 224 6.41 -6.50 -2.60
C ASN A 224 7.31 -7.73 -2.47
N ALA A 225 7.06 -8.58 -1.48
CA ALA A 225 7.80 -9.82 -1.30
C ALA A 225 6.86 -11.01 -1.11
N LEU A 226 7.25 -12.15 -1.68
CA LEU A 226 6.69 -13.47 -1.41
C LEU A 226 7.50 -14.10 -0.28
N VAL A 227 6.88 -14.53 0.80
CA VAL A 227 7.54 -15.14 1.96
C VAL A 227 7.16 -16.61 2.05
N TYR A 228 8.13 -17.48 1.78
CA TYR A 228 8.00 -18.93 1.85
C TYR A 228 8.56 -19.49 3.16
N LEU A 229 7.83 -20.42 3.76
CA LEU A 229 8.27 -21.23 4.88
C LEU A 229 9.11 -22.43 4.42
N ALA A 230 9.73 -23.13 5.35
CA ALA A 230 10.57 -24.30 5.09
C ALA A 230 9.85 -25.42 4.32
N ASP A 231 8.55 -25.57 4.57
CA ASP A 231 7.70 -26.57 3.91
C ASP A 231 7.23 -26.14 2.50
N GLY A 232 7.66 -24.96 2.01
CA GLY A 232 7.32 -24.42 0.71
C GLY A 232 5.98 -23.68 0.65
N GLU A 233 5.29 -23.52 1.78
CA GLU A 233 4.05 -22.75 1.84
C GLU A 233 4.32 -21.26 1.81
N LEU A 234 3.42 -20.52 1.15
CA LEU A 234 3.44 -19.09 1.03
C LEU A 234 2.56 -18.43 2.09
N LEU A 235 3.08 -17.37 2.71
CA LEU A 235 2.31 -16.51 3.61
C LEU A 235 1.56 -15.45 2.80
N ILE A 236 0.23 -15.51 2.77
CA ILE A 236 -0.60 -14.57 2.01
C ILE A 236 -1.50 -13.76 2.96
N PRO A 237 -1.27 -12.46 3.13
CA PRO A 237 -2.16 -11.62 3.91
C PRO A 237 -3.34 -11.13 3.07
N ARG A 238 -4.48 -10.95 3.75
CA ARG A 238 -5.62 -10.21 3.25
C ARG A 238 -5.70 -8.86 3.94
N ARG A 239 -5.85 -7.80 3.17
CA ARG A 239 -5.99 -6.44 3.71
C ARG A 239 -7.30 -6.27 4.48
N LYS A 240 -7.28 -5.39 5.46
CA LYS A 240 -8.46 -5.06 6.27
C LYS A 240 -9.47 -4.22 5.47
N ASN A 241 -10.73 -4.24 5.91
CA ASN A 241 -11.78 -3.39 5.35
C ASN A 241 -11.51 -1.88 5.51
N ASP A 242 -10.76 -1.49 6.54
CA ASP A 242 -10.40 -0.10 6.84
C ASP A 242 -9.06 0.32 6.22
N SER A 243 -8.47 -0.51 5.36
CA SER A 243 -7.25 -0.18 4.64
C SER A 243 -7.49 0.98 3.67
N THR A 244 -6.53 1.89 3.56
CA THR A 244 -6.59 3.02 2.63
C THR A 244 -6.58 2.56 1.17
N ILE A 245 -5.89 1.45 0.90
CA ILE A 245 -5.66 0.90 -0.44
C ILE A 245 -6.06 -0.56 -0.46
N SER A 246 -6.67 -1.03 -1.57
CA SER A 246 -6.98 -2.44 -1.85
C SER A 246 -7.70 -3.16 -0.70
N LYS A 247 -8.78 -2.55 -0.22
CA LYS A 247 -9.62 -3.08 0.88
C LYS A 247 -10.06 -4.51 0.58
N ASN A 248 -9.90 -5.41 1.54
CA ASN A 248 -10.26 -6.84 1.45
C ASN A 248 -9.51 -7.67 0.40
N MET A 249 -8.55 -7.11 -0.32
CA MET A 249 -7.82 -7.85 -1.35
C MET A 249 -6.66 -8.66 -0.76
N ILE A 250 -6.35 -9.74 -1.42
CA ILE A 250 -5.13 -10.51 -1.22
C ILE A 250 -3.94 -9.70 -1.74
N THR A 251 -2.81 -9.76 -1.03
CA THR A 251 -1.58 -9.06 -1.39
C THR A 251 -0.38 -9.99 -1.32
N SER A 252 0.76 -9.56 -1.86
CA SER A 252 2.05 -10.19 -1.55
C SER A 252 2.23 -10.29 -0.03
N SER A 253 3.00 -11.24 0.44
CA SER A 253 3.28 -11.45 1.87
C SER A 253 3.70 -10.15 2.54
N ILE A 254 4.59 -9.43 1.89
CA ILE A 254 4.94 -8.04 2.19
C ILE A 254 4.42 -7.20 1.03
N ALA A 255 3.51 -6.27 1.31
CA ALA A 255 3.04 -5.24 0.40
C ALA A 255 3.02 -3.91 1.16
N THR A 256 4.04 -3.09 0.92
CA THR A 256 4.27 -1.84 1.65
C THR A 256 4.98 -0.82 0.75
N ARG A 257 5.17 0.38 1.25
CA ARG A 257 6.15 1.32 0.71
C ARG A 257 7.54 0.97 1.24
N LEU A 258 8.59 1.43 0.57
CA LEU A 258 9.93 1.45 1.15
C LEU A 258 9.89 2.29 2.43
N LEU A 259 10.25 1.68 3.53
CA LEU A 259 10.31 2.34 4.83
C LEU A 259 11.66 3.07 4.97
N PHE A 260 11.77 4.02 5.86
CA PHE A 260 13.08 4.53 6.28
C PHE A 260 13.76 3.50 7.16
N PRO A 261 15.08 3.31 7.03
CA PRO A 261 15.83 2.46 7.93
C PRO A 261 15.71 2.95 9.37
N GLN A 262 15.68 2.04 10.33
CA GLN A 262 15.67 2.41 11.75
C GLN A 262 17.01 2.99 12.19
N THR A 263 18.09 2.52 11.59
CA THR A 263 19.47 2.98 11.77
C THR A 263 20.20 2.87 10.44
N GLY A 264 21.15 3.77 10.18
CA GLY A 264 21.94 3.73 8.95
C GLY A 264 21.37 4.55 7.80
N GLU A 265 21.90 4.33 6.63
CA GLU A 265 21.60 5.04 5.38
C GLU A 265 20.75 4.19 4.43
N ILE A 266 20.19 4.81 3.42
CA ILE A 266 19.52 4.12 2.31
C ILE A 266 20.60 3.78 1.29
N ASP A 267 21.20 2.61 1.47
CA ASP A 267 22.22 2.02 0.59
C ASP A 267 21.69 0.82 -0.20
N ALA A 268 22.58 0.18 -0.94
CA ALA A 268 22.21 -0.98 -1.75
C ALA A 268 21.81 -2.19 -0.87
N GLU A 269 22.45 -2.42 0.26
CA GLU A 269 22.09 -3.53 1.16
C GLU A 269 20.72 -3.30 1.77
N TYR A 270 20.45 -2.06 2.20
CA TYR A 270 19.13 -1.69 2.69
C TYR A 270 18.04 -1.91 1.63
N LEU A 271 18.25 -1.35 0.44
CA LEU A 271 17.24 -1.42 -0.64
C LEU A 271 17.01 -2.87 -1.11
N LEU A 272 18.07 -3.66 -1.27
CA LEU A 272 17.95 -4.99 -1.85
C LEU A 272 17.57 -6.09 -0.85
N LYS A 273 17.71 -5.86 0.46
CA LYS A 273 17.56 -6.91 1.47
C LYS A 273 16.93 -6.41 2.78
N THR A 274 17.56 -5.46 3.47
CA THR A 274 17.20 -5.12 4.86
C THR A 274 15.79 -4.54 4.97
N CYS A 275 15.35 -3.75 4.01
CA CYS A 275 13.99 -3.18 3.99
C CYS A 275 12.89 -4.26 4.02
N VAL A 276 13.16 -5.43 3.45
CA VAL A 276 12.25 -6.58 3.45
C VAL A 276 12.29 -7.29 4.80
N LEU A 277 13.48 -7.48 5.38
CA LEU A 277 13.64 -8.07 6.72
C LEU A 277 12.91 -7.25 7.78
N ASP A 278 13.05 -5.91 7.76
CA ASP A 278 12.33 -4.99 8.66
C ASP A 278 10.81 -5.12 8.52
N ALA A 279 10.33 -5.38 7.30
CA ALA A 279 8.91 -5.52 7.02
C ALA A 279 8.31 -6.85 7.48
N LEU A 280 9.10 -7.92 7.66
CA LEU A 280 8.59 -9.25 8.09
C LEU A 280 7.82 -9.18 9.40
N ILE A 281 8.33 -8.46 10.40
CA ILE A 281 7.68 -8.33 11.72
C ILE A 281 6.31 -7.69 11.59
N SER A 282 6.22 -6.59 10.88
CA SER A 282 5.00 -5.79 10.79
C SER A 282 3.95 -6.39 9.85
N ARG A 283 4.37 -7.04 8.75
CA ARG A 283 3.48 -7.47 7.66
C ARG A 283 3.01 -8.90 7.80
N VAL A 284 3.90 -9.83 8.14
CA VAL A 284 3.56 -11.25 8.34
C VAL A 284 3.71 -11.71 9.79
N LYS A 285 3.79 -10.78 10.74
CA LYS A 285 3.83 -11.06 12.17
C LYS A 285 4.97 -12.00 12.57
N PHE A 286 6.11 -11.81 11.95
CA PHE A 286 7.30 -12.60 12.23
C PHE A 286 7.79 -12.34 13.66
N ASN A 287 8.28 -13.37 14.34
CA ASN A 287 8.91 -13.16 15.64
C ASN A 287 10.23 -12.41 15.46
N PRO A 288 10.45 -11.27 16.15
CA PRO A 288 11.72 -10.53 16.02
C PRO A 288 12.97 -11.39 16.27
N LYS A 289 12.88 -12.38 17.16
CA LYS A 289 13.99 -13.30 17.43
C LYS A 289 14.34 -14.18 16.21
N TRP A 290 13.39 -14.45 15.35
CA TRP A 290 13.62 -15.27 14.15
C TRP A 290 14.55 -14.59 13.14
N LEU A 291 14.61 -13.26 13.13
CA LEU A 291 15.58 -12.54 12.29
C LEU A 291 17.04 -12.89 12.62
N GLN A 292 17.30 -13.34 13.85
CA GLN A 292 18.64 -13.72 14.33
C GLN A 292 18.85 -15.23 14.40
N THR A 293 17.78 -16.01 14.56
CA THR A 293 17.86 -17.44 14.86
C THR A 293 17.45 -18.34 13.69
N LYS A 294 16.82 -17.79 12.66
CA LYS A 294 16.39 -18.53 11.48
C LYS A 294 17.23 -18.19 10.25
N GLN A 295 17.42 -19.17 9.38
CA GLN A 295 18.11 -18.98 8.12
C GLN A 295 17.15 -18.32 7.11
N ILE A 296 17.35 -17.02 6.85
CA ILE A 296 16.51 -16.22 5.97
C ILE A 296 17.31 -15.83 4.74
N GLU A 297 16.82 -16.23 3.58
CA GLU A 297 17.33 -15.80 2.29
C GLU A 297 16.39 -14.77 1.69
N VAL A 298 16.92 -13.62 1.29
CA VAL A 298 16.20 -12.58 0.56
C VAL A 298 16.80 -12.47 -0.82
N GLU A 299 15.96 -12.58 -1.85
CA GLU A 299 16.35 -12.42 -3.24
C GLU A 299 15.57 -11.23 -3.83
N PHE A 300 16.31 -10.23 -4.31
CA PHE A 300 15.73 -9.14 -5.11
C PHE A 300 15.49 -9.65 -6.53
N LEU A 301 14.24 -9.71 -6.94
CA LEU A 301 13.82 -10.23 -8.24
C LEU A 301 13.94 -9.19 -9.37
N GLY A 302 13.81 -7.92 -9.02
CA GLY A 302 13.78 -6.82 -9.97
C GLY A 302 12.71 -5.79 -9.65
N PHE A 303 12.41 -4.91 -10.60
CA PHE A 303 11.34 -3.94 -10.46
C PHE A 303 10.70 -3.57 -11.79
N GLY A 304 9.49 -3.03 -11.71
CA GLY A 304 8.74 -2.52 -12.85
C GLY A 304 7.93 -1.29 -12.50
N GLN A 305 7.46 -0.61 -13.55
CA GLN A 305 6.53 0.49 -13.43
C GLN A 305 5.10 -0.03 -13.51
N ASN A 306 4.30 0.28 -12.49
CA ASN A 306 2.89 -0.08 -12.43
C ASN A 306 2.06 0.81 -13.34
N LEU A 307 1.57 0.29 -14.46
CA LEU A 307 0.78 1.07 -15.43
C LEU A 307 -0.58 1.49 -14.85
N TYR A 308 -1.16 0.71 -13.94
CA TYR A 308 -2.41 1.10 -13.26
C TYR A 308 -2.23 2.34 -12.39
N GLU A 309 -1.05 2.54 -11.81
CA GLU A 309 -0.69 3.69 -10.97
C GLU A 309 0.28 4.64 -11.69
N VAL A 310 0.12 4.80 -13.01
CA VAL A 310 0.88 5.74 -13.86
C VAL A 310 2.38 5.69 -13.65
N GLY A 311 2.95 4.49 -13.77
CA GLY A 311 4.40 4.27 -13.72
C GLY A 311 5.01 4.19 -12.33
N LYS A 312 4.21 4.10 -11.26
CA LYS A 312 4.76 3.94 -9.92
C LYS A 312 5.74 2.77 -9.82
N PRO A 313 6.97 2.98 -9.31
CA PRO A 313 7.95 1.91 -9.15
C PRO A 313 7.53 0.89 -8.10
N GLN A 314 7.57 -0.39 -8.46
CA GLN A 314 7.27 -1.52 -7.59
C GLN A 314 8.46 -2.48 -7.61
N PHE A 315 9.06 -2.70 -6.45
CA PHE A 315 10.20 -3.60 -6.25
C PHE A 315 9.70 -4.95 -5.76
N TYR A 316 10.26 -6.03 -6.30
CA TYR A 316 9.82 -7.40 -6.10
C TYR A 316 10.91 -8.25 -5.49
N TYR A 317 10.52 -9.05 -4.50
CA TYR A 317 11.44 -9.91 -3.75
C TYR A 317 10.80 -11.26 -3.48
N THR A 318 11.69 -12.24 -3.22
CA THR A 318 11.34 -13.51 -2.58
C THR A 318 12.11 -13.63 -1.29
N VAL A 319 11.44 -14.11 -0.25
CA VAL A 319 12.04 -14.44 1.05
C VAL A 319 11.80 -15.92 1.30
N ARG A 320 12.87 -16.68 1.57
CA ARG A 320 12.79 -18.10 1.93
C ARG A 320 13.32 -18.29 3.34
N VAL A 321 12.48 -18.77 4.24
CA VAL A 321 12.88 -19.09 5.62
C VAL A 321 13.09 -20.59 5.71
N LYS A 322 14.35 -21.02 5.61
CA LYS A 322 14.76 -22.42 5.36
C LYS A 322 14.45 -23.39 6.51
N ASP A 323 14.36 -22.87 7.72
CA ASP A 323 14.24 -23.64 8.95
C ASP A 323 13.08 -23.20 9.85
N LEU A 324 12.10 -22.49 9.31
CA LEU A 324 10.83 -22.15 9.97
C LEU A 324 9.71 -22.97 9.33
N THR A 325 9.24 -23.98 10.04
CA THR A 325 8.15 -24.82 9.55
C THR A 325 6.78 -24.10 9.67
N ARG A 326 5.82 -24.55 8.87
CA ARG A 326 4.42 -24.15 8.97
C ARG A 326 3.88 -24.32 10.39
N ALA A 327 4.10 -25.49 10.99
CA ALA A 327 3.61 -25.78 12.33
C ALA A 327 4.16 -24.81 13.38
N GLU A 328 5.45 -24.49 13.32
CA GLU A 328 6.10 -23.53 14.22
C GLU A 328 5.53 -22.12 14.05
N TYR A 329 5.35 -21.67 12.80
CA TYR A 329 4.76 -20.37 12.49
C TYR A 329 3.32 -20.26 13.00
N ILE A 330 2.46 -21.24 12.73
CA ILE A 330 1.06 -21.29 13.17
C ILE A 330 0.99 -21.30 14.71
N ALA A 331 1.78 -22.14 15.36
CA ALA A 331 1.81 -22.19 16.83
C ALA A 331 2.21 -20.86 17.46
N TYR A 332 3.17 -20.16 16.86
CA TYR A 332 3.57 -18.82 17.31
C TYR A 332 2.43 -17.80 17.14
N ILE A 333 1.77 -17.77 15.99
CA ILE A 333 0.64 -16.86 15.73
C ILE A 333 -0.50 -17.12 16.72
N ASP A 334 -0.88 -18.37 16.94
CA ASP A 334 -1.96 -18.75 17.87
C ASP A 334 -1.65 -18.36 19.30
N LYS A 335 -0.38 -18.48 19.71
CA LYS A 335 0.06 -18.14 21.06
C LYS A 335 0.08 -16.63 21.32
N HIS A 336 0.56 -15.83 20.35
CA HIS A 336 0.91 -14.43 20.57
C HIS A 336 -0.12 -13.44 20.04
N PHE A 337 -0.96 -13.83 19.07
CA PHE A 337 -1.93 -12.96 18.43
C PHE A 337 -3.36 -13.45 18.68
N LYS A 338 -3.92 -13.06 19.80
CA LYS A 338 -5.33 -13.36 20.15
C LYS A 338 -6.32 -12.50 19.36
N ASP A 339 -5.85 -11.44 18.71
CA ASP A 339 -6.70 -10.59 17.89
C ASP A 339 -7.14 -11.37 16.65
N ARG A 340 -8.46 -11.42 16.41
CA ARG A 340 -9.06 -12.01 15.19
C ARG A 340 -8.47 -11.48 13.88
N ARG A 341 -7.81 -10.33 13.93
CA ARG A 341 -7.14 -9.68 12.79
C ARG A 341 -5.80 -10.29 12.39
N THR A 342 -5.22 -11.13 13.23
CA THR A 342 -3.92 -11.75 13.02
C THR A 342 -3.94 -13.27 13.09
N ARG A 343 -5.10 -13.86 13.41
CA ARG A 343 -5.27 -15.31 13.36
C ARG A 343 -5.16 -15.81 11.93
N ILE A 344 -4.55 -16.95 11.76
CA ILE A 344 -4.61 -17.78 10.56
C ILE A 344 -6.02 -18.38 10.50
N ASP A 345 -6.99 -17.54 10.23
CA ASP A 345 -8.40 -17.90 10.14
C ASP A 345 -8.90 -17.56 8.74
N ALA A 346 -9.77 -18.38 8.18
CA ALA A 346 -10.29 -18.28 6.82
C ALA A 346 -10.89 -16.91 6.44
N ASP A 347 -11.19 -16.06 7.40
CA ASP A 347 -11.94 -14.84 7.14
C ASP A 347 -11.16 -13.52 7.24
N ARG A 348 -9.95 -13.44 7.83
CA ARG A 348 -9.35 -12.10 8.12
C ARG A 348 -7.86 -11.98 8.28
N CYS A 349 -6.97 -12.87 7.80
CA CYS A 349 -5.59 -12.79 8.22
C CYS A 349 -4.58 -13.24 7.22
N ILE A 350 -3.43 -13.58 7.72
CA ILE A 350 -2.37 -14.19 6.96
C ILE A 350 -2.73 -15.65 6.77
N TYR A 351 -2.92 -16.05 5.53
CA TYR A 351 -3.13 -17.45 5.16
C TYR A 351 -1.78 -18.12 4.98
N VAL A 352 -1.64 -19.33 5.46
CA VAL A 352 -0.53 -20.24 5.12
C VAL A 352 -1.01 -21.10 3.98
N VAL A 353 -0.55 -20.80 2.76
CA VAL A 353 -1.13 -21.32 1.52
C VAL A 353 -0.31 -22.46 0.98
N LYS A 354 -1.03 -23.54 0.61
CA LYS A 354 -0.48 -24.65 -0.14
C LYS A 354 -0.38 -24.26 -1.62
N MET A 355 0.84 -23.98 -2.09
CA MET A 355 1.09 -23.37 -3.40
C MET A 355 0.61 -24.20 -4.58
N ASP A 356 0.65 -25.52 -4.50
CA ASP A 356 0.12 -26.44 -5.52
C ASP A 356 -1.41 -26.36 -5.70
N THR A 357 -2.11 -25.63 -4.83
CA THR A 357 -3.55 -25.42 -4.89
C THR A 357 -3.96 -24.03 -5.35
N LEU A 358 -2.99 -23.12 -5.53
CA LEU A 358 -3.27 -21.76 -6.00
C LEU A 358 -3.81 -21.78 -7.43
N LYS A 359 -4.93 -21.09 -7.67
CA LYS A 359 -5.53 -20.93 -8.99
C LYS A 359 -5.99 -19.50 -9.19
N PHE A 360 -5.68 -18.94 -10.35
CA PHE A 360 -6.20 -17.65 -10.79
C PHE A 360 -7.55 -17.80 -11.49
N HIS A 361 -8.34 -16.73 -11.51
CA HIS A 361 -9.61 -16.59 -12.21
C HIS A 361 -9.63 -15.26 -12.98
N ASP A 362 -10.53 -15.13 -13.94
CA ASP A 362 -10.50 -14.06 -14.96
C ASP A 362 -10.49 -12.64 -14.41
N ASP A 363 -11.11 -12.36 -13.29
CA ASP A 363 -11.25 -11.02 -12.71
C ASP A 363 -10.21 -10.68 -11.64
N ASP A 364 -8.99 -11.22 -11.75
CA ASP A 364 -7.95 -11.09 -10.70
C ASP A 364 -8.36 -11.70 -9.35
N GLU A 365 -9.27 -12.60 -9.38
CA GLU A 365 -9.61 -13.44 -8.26
C GLU A 365 -8.69 -14.65 -8.18
N LEU A 366 -8.49 -15.13 -6.97
CA LEU A 366 -7.76 -16.38 -6.75
C LEU A 366 -8.45 -17.28 -5.73
N THR A 367 -8.22 -18.57 -5.88
CA THR A 367 -8.60 -19.58 -4.89
C THR A 367 -7.40 -20.41 -4.50
N PHE A 368 -7.40 -20.89 -3.26
CA PHE A 368 -6.34 -21.72 -2.72
C PHE A 368 -6.82 -22.53 -1.52
N TYR A 369 -6.05 -23.53 -1.14
CA TYR A 369 -6.19 -24.18 0.16
C TYR A 369 -5.21 -23.58 1.14
N CYS A 370 -5.66 -23.28 2.36
CA CYS A 370 -4.82 -22.82 3.44
C CYS A 370 -4.90 -23.76 4.64
N TYR A 371 -3.86 -23.76 5.44
CA TYR A 371 -3.81 -24.51 6.69
C TYR A 371 -4.46 -23.73 7.82
N LYS A 372 -5.10 -24.45 8.71
CA LYS A 372 -5.70 -23.91 9.92
C LYS A 372 -5.39 -24.84 11.08
N HIS A 373 -4.90 -24.25 12.15
CA HIS A 373 -4.73 -24.97 13.41
C HIS A 373 -6.08 -25.10 14.14
N THR A 374 -6.42 -26.30 14.60
CA THR A 374 -7.62 -26.54 15.40
C THR A 374 -7.30 -26.52 16.88
N LYS A 375 -8.34 -26.42 17.72
CA LYS A 375 -8.18 -26.50 19.18
C LYS A 375 -7.57 -27.83 19.66
N THR A 376 -7.70 -28.88 18.89
CA THR A 376 -7.13 -30.22 19.15
C THR A 376 -5.71 -30.37 18.64
N GLY A 377 -5.16 -29.34 17.98
CA GLY A 377 -3.82 -29.36 17.39
C GLY A 377 -3.76 -29.97 15.98
N GLU A 378 -4.87 -30.42 15.42
CA GLU A 378 -4.93 -30.93 14.06
C GLU A 378 -4.91 -29.81 13.03
N GLU A 379 -4.14 -29.99 11.96
CA GLU A 379 -4.11 -29.09 10.82
C GLU A 379 -5.18 -29.49 9.80
N ILE A 380 -6.05 -28.51 9.46
CA ILE A 380 -7.08 -28.70 8.46
C ILE A 380 -6.76 -27.84 7.25
N THR A 381 -6.74 -28.44 6.06
CA THR A 381 -6.67 -27.68 4.81
C THR A 381 -8.07 -27.24 4.42
N LYS A 382 -8.29 -25.95 4.28
CA LYS A 382 -9.56 -25.36 3.91
C LYS A 382 -9.47 -24.66 2.57
N ARG A 383 -10.41 -24.95 1.66
CA ARG A 383 -10.55 -24.19 0.42
C ARG A 383 -11.11 -22.80 0.72
N ILE A 384 -10.43 -21.78 0.22
CA ILE A 384 -10.90 -20.40 0.28
C ILE A 384 -11.73 -20.10 -0.96
N ARG A 385 -12.87 -19.43 -0.78
CA ARG A 385 -13.69 -18.90 -1.88
C ARG A 385 -12.89 -17.90 -2.69
N PRO A 386 -13.27 -17.64 -3.97
CA PRO A 386 -12.59 -16.63 -4.77
C PRO A 386 -12.44 -15.30 -4.01
N LEU A 387 -11.24 -14.78 -4.03
CA LEU A 387 -10.87 -13.51 -3.39
C LEU A 387 -10.13 -12.66 -4.40
N MET A 388 -10.49 -11.39 -4.47
CA MET A 388 -9.76 -10.41 -5.26
C MET A 388 -8.32 -10.30 -4.79
N CYS A 389 -7.37 -10.19 -5.70
CA CYS A 389 -5.96 -9.96 -5.40
C CYS A 389 -5.43 -8.68 -6.05
N GLU A 390 -4.44 -8.08 -5.41
CA GLU A 390 -3.74 -6.94 -6.00
C GLU A 390 -2.94 -7.38 -7.24
N LYS A 391 -2.97 -6.55 -8.28
CA LYS A 391 -2.14 -6.75 -9.48
C LYS A 391 -0.65 -6.89 -9.15
N SER A 392 -0.17 -6.17 -8.16
CA SER A 392 1.23 -6.26 -7.69
C SER A 392 1.59 -7.65 -7.13
N PHE A 393 0.63 -8.39 -6.58
CA PHE A 393 0.84 -9.79 -6.16
C PHE A 393 1.09 -10.69 -7.37
N ILE A 394 0.27 -10.58 -8.40
CA ILE A 394 0.42 -11.35 -9.65
C ILE A 394 1.76 -11.00 -10.31
N CYS A 395 2.12 -9.70 -10.32
CA CYS A 395 3.37 -9.23 -10.90
C CYS A 395 4.60 -9.74 -10.11
N ASN A 396 4.49 -9.88 -8.79
CA ASN A 396 5.57 -10.45 -7.97
C ASN A 396 5.80 -11.93 -8.33
N ILE A 397 4.73 -12.72 -8.45
CA ILE A 397 4.83 -14.11 -8.92
C ILE A 397 5.44 -14.18 -10.32
N TRP A 398 5.01 -13.31 -11.22
CA TRP A 398 5.58 -13.24 -12.57
C TRP A 398 7.08 -12.96 -12.55
N HIS A 399 7.57 -12.03 -11.73
CA HIS A 399 9.00 -11.74 -11.61
C HIS A 399 9.80 -12.94 -11.09
N GLU A 400 9.27 -13.66 -10.11
CA GLU A 400 9.91 -14.87 -9.61
C GLU A 400 10.01 -15.93 -10.70
N GLN A 401 8.93 -16.21 -11.41
CA GLN A 401 8.91 -17.18 -12.51
C GLN A 401 9.80 -16.76 -13.67
N GLU A 402 9.79 -15.48 -14.03
CA GLU A 402 10.63 -14.95 -15.11
C GLU A 402 12.11 -15.04 -14.79
N LEU A 403 12.50 -14.70 -13.56
CA LEU A 403 13.90 -14.82 -13.14
C LEU A 403 14.35 -16.28 -13.18
N GLN A 404 13.54 -17.23 -12.70
CA GLN A 404 13.87 -18.65 -12.78
C GLN A 404 14.01 -19.12 -14.23
N ARG A 405 13.11 -18.70 -15.12
CA ARG A 405 13.19 -19.03 -16.54
C ARG A 405 14.45 -18.49 -17.22
N ARG A 406 14.93 -17.29 -16.84
CA ARG A 406 16.17 -16.71 -17.35
C ARG A 406 17.41 -17.40 -16.84
N LYS A 407 17.41 -17.88 -15.59
CA LYS A 407 18.53 -18.65 -15.01
C LYS A 407 18.71 -20.04 -15.62
N ILE A 408 17.68 -20.60 -16.24
CA ILE A 408 17.73 -21.94 -16.89
C ILE A 408 18.23 -21.87 -18.34
N LYS A 409 18.12 -20.72 -19.00
CA LYS A 409 18.64 -20.47 -20.34
C LYS A 409 20.13 -20.18 -20.33
#